data_27b9fa047246b5ed68746c6695949bca
#
_entry.id   27b9fa047246b5ed68746c6695949bca
#
_cell.length_a   1.000
_cell.length_b   1.000
_cell.length_c   1.000
_cell.angle_alpha   90.00
_cell.angle_beta   90.00
_cell.angle_gamma   90.00
#
_symmetry.space_group_name_H-M   'P 1'
#
loop_
_entity.id
_entity.type
_entity.pdbx_description
1 polymer ?
#
loop_
_entity_poly.entity_id
_entity_poly.type
_entity_poly.pdbx_seq_one_letter_code
_entity_poly.pdbx_strand_id
1 'polypeptide(L)'
;MPETNSSHAHRLFAIENAQEIYSGKLGAESLGVTTQDDYTIVFRLAAPCPDFLERLTECEFMPCNEDFFNAMGGRYGLGNKYMLCNGPFYVSAWDPKTSLTIKANKFYSGASKAKPSSVIFSFDPSAESISKKLTAGSLGAAFLSPDAPQPENTVTVSESVNSSFGFVFNCANALMSNKELRLALCSSIDRSLFGSKGSNIAPQSGLVPRSCSAGGVNYRESVGSQTPAIQYDAAAAATHWKNALSQLGEDKLTFTVLCPSWVEEQVRRQLQIWQQIMGIGLGVTVVTATADEINAAIAAGNYQVALTGIDSPYESAVDFLASFSDGGIFAFSGNEYSDIIKRLMGVDTDGELLSGCLTAENYLLGNAVCYPLYERSSRFVTSKDVDGVYMNGSESTVCFIYAKRYD
;
A
#
# COMPACT_ATOMS: atom_id res chain seq x y z
N MET A 1 11.60 -15.63 4.22
CA MET A 1 12.95 -16.04 3.74
C MET A 1 13.66 -14.82 3.15
N PRO A 2 14.91 -14.52 3.52
CA PRO A 2 15.63 -13.35 2.97
C PRO A 2 15.73 -13.37 1.45
N GLU A 3 15.84 -14.55 0.86
CA GLU A 3 16.00 -14.75 -0.59
C GLU A 3 14.76 -14.33 -1.41
N THR A 4 13.60 -14.24 -0.78
CA THR A 4 12.37 -13.81 -1.48
C THR A 4 12.29 -12.30 -1.62
N ASN A 5 13.01 -11.55 -0.77
CA ASN A 5 12.95 -10.08 -0.69
C ASN A 5 11.52 -9.53 -0.72
N SER A 6 10.60 -10.20 -0.01
CA SER A 6 9.18 -9.84 -0.01
C SER A 6 8.97 -8.50 0.71
N SER A 7 8.34 -7.56 0.04
CA SER A 7 7.92 -6.27 0.62
C SER A 7 6.80 -6.40 1.67
N HIS A 8 6.16 -7.58 1.77
CA HIS A 8 5.09 -7.86 2.72
C HIS A 8 5.54 -8.74 3.90
N ALA A 9 6.84 -8.98 4.04
CA ALA A 9 7.37 -9.83 5.10
C ALA A 9 7.01 -9.33 6.51
N HIS A 10 6.91 -8.00 6.69
CA HIS A 10 6.54 -7.38 7.97
C HIS A 10 5.20 -7.87 8.53
N ARG A 11 4.27 -8.33 7.69
CA ARG A 11 2.97 -8.85 8.10
C ARG A 11 3.07 -10.13 8.93
N LEU A 12 4.15 -10.88 8.75
CA LEU A 12 4.43 -12.11 9.48
C LEU A 12 5.21 -11.88 10.77
N PHE A 13 5.67 -10.66 11.06
CA PHE A 13 6.58 -10.39 12.19
C PHE A 13 5.91 -10.50 13.56
N ALA A 14 4.58 -10.61 13.62
CA ALA A 14 3.89 -11.02 14.85
C ALA A 14 4.23 -12.45 15.29
N ILE A 15 4.70 -13.31 14.37
CA ILE A 15 5.13 -14.69 14.68
C ILE A 15 6.55 -14.66 15.25
N GLU A 16 6.77 -15.43 16.32
CA GLU A 16 8.08 -15.57 16.96
C GLU A 16 9.18 -15.91 15.94
N ASN A 17 10.29 -15.19 16.00
CA ASN A 17 11.47 -15.31 15.15
C ASN A 17 11.29 -14.95 13.66
N ALA A 18 10.09 -14.57 13.20
CA ALA A 18 9.87 -14.27 11.79
C ALA A 18 10.73 -13.10 11.27
N GLN A 19 10.92 -12.06 12.08
CA GLN A 19 11.77 -10.91 11.74
C GLN A 19 13.25 -11.28 11.69
N GLU A 20 13.71 -12.11 12.62
CA GLU A 20 15.09 -12.59 12.70
C GLU A 20 15.43 -13.50 11.51
N ILE A 21 14.48 -14.34 11.09
CA ILE A 21 14.61 -15.18 9.88
C ILE A 21 14.67 -14.31 8.63
N TYR A 22 13.78 -13.32 8.52
CA TYR A 22 13.78 -12.40 7.39
C TYR A 22 15.09 -11.60 7.28
N SER A 23 15.65 -11.20 8.40
CA SER A 23 16.95 -10.50 8.45
C SER A 23 18.17 -11.42 8.31
N GLY A 24 17.97 -12.73 8.12
CA GLY A 24 19.05 -13.71 7.95
C GLY A 24 19.80 -14.06 9.22
N LYS A 25 19.30 -13.69 10.41
CA LYS A 25 19.92 -13.97 11.70
C LYS A 25 19.63 -15.39 12.19
N LEU A 26 18.48 -15.95 11.84
CA LEU A 26 18.04 -17.30 12.20
C LEU A 26 17.61 -18.08 10.95
N GLY A 27 17.65 -19.40 11.05
CA GLY A 27 17.15 -20.29 10.01
C GLY A 27 15.62 -20.45 10.08
N ALA A 28 15.03 -20.89 8.97
CA ALA A 28 13.56 -21.04 8.84
C ALA A 28 12.95 -22.02 9.86
N GLU A 29 13.72 -23.01 10.31
CA GLU A 29 13.34 -23.99 11.32
C GLU A 29 13.06 -23.38 12.70
N SER A 30 13.50 -22.14 12.92
CA SER A 30 13.29 -21.39 14.17
C SER A 30 11.94 -20.67 14.21
N LEU A 31 11.16 -20.71 13.12
CA LEU A 31 9.87 -20.02 13.04
C LEU A 31 8.91 -20.52 14.13
N GLY A 32 8.25 -19.60 14.82
CA GLY A 32 7.28 -19.89 15.86
C GLY A 32 5.99 -20.55 15.35
N VAL A 33 6.08 -21.46 14.38
CA VAL A 33 4.95 -22.23 13.84
C VAL A 33 5.28 -23.72 13.92
N THR A 34 4.40 -24.47 14.56
CA THR A 34 4.57 -25.93 14.70
C THR A 34 3.25 -26.64 14.47
N THR A 35 3.29 -27.88 14.01
CA THR A 35 2.15 -28.79 13.95
C THR A 35 2.20 -29.74 15.15
N GLN A 36 1.10 -29.85 15.87
CA GLN A 36 0.97 -30.79 16.98
C GLN A 36 0.47 -32.16 16.49
N ASP A 37 -0.41 -32.14 15.51
CA ASP A 37 -0.97 -33.29 14.82
C ASP A 37 -1.46 -32.87 13.42
N ASP A 38 -2.12 -33.77 12.68
CA ASP A 38 -2.59 -33.55 11.30
C ASP A 38 -3.63 -32.42 11.18
N TYR A 39 -4.22 -31.95 12.27
CA TYR A 39 -5.32 -30.98 12.32
C TYR A 39 -5.04 -29.78 13.23
N THR A 40 -3.90 -29.79 13.93
CA THR A 40 -3.56 -28.76 14.92
C THR A 40 -2.28 -28.03 14.52
N ILE A 41 -2.40 -26.75 14.22
CA ILE A 41 -1.27 -25.83 14.03
C ILE A 41 -1.16 -24.92 15.25
N VAL A 42 0.04 -24.69 15.71
CA VAL A 42 0.33 -23.83 16.86
C VAL A 42 1.21 -22.67 16.41
N PHE A 43 0.74 -21.46 16.63
CA PHE A 43 1.51 -20.24 16.44
C PHE A 43 2.01 -19.74 17.80
N ARG A 44 3.29 -19.49 17.91
CA ARG A 44 3.88 -18.70 18.99
C ARG A 44 4.12 -17.30 18.48
N LEU A 45 3.66 -16.31 19.23
CA LEU A 45 3.76 -14.91 18.86
C LEU A 45 4.98 -14.28 19.55
N ALA A 46 5.63 -13.35 18.86
CA ALA A 46 6.77 -12.59 19.39
C ALA A 46 6.34 -11.66 20.54
N ALA A 47 5.09 -11.20 20.51
CA ALA A 47 4.45 -10.38 21.53
C ALA A 47 2.93 -10.60 21.46
N PRO A 48 2.13 -10.17 22.45
CA PRO A 48 0.67 -10.13 22.35
C PRO A 48 0.25 -9.41 21.06
N CYS A 49 -0.72 -10.00 20.34
CA CYS A 49 -1.20 -9.46 19.06
C CYS A 49 -2.72 -9.65 19.01
N PRO A 50 -3.50 -8.68 19.51
CA PRO A 50 -4.96 -8.80 19.63
C PRO A 50 -5.68 -9.07 18.31
N ASP A 51 -5.17 -8.55 17.21
CA ASP A 51 -5.68 -8.69 15.84
C ASP A 51 -5.12 -9.91 15.09
N PHE A 52 -4.41 -10.83 15.77
CA PHE A 52 -3.75 -11.95 15.09
C PHE A 52 -4.74 -12.86 14.34
N LEU A 53 -5.94 -13.08 14.87
CA LEU A 53 -6.96 -13.88 14.20
C LEU A 53 -7.45 -13.21 12.89
N GLU A 54 -7.53 -11.89 12.86
CA GLU A 54 -7.85 -11.15 11.65
C GLU A 54 -6.73 -11.28 10.63
N ARG A 55 -5.48 -11.18 11.05
CA ARG A 55 -4.30 -11.38 10.17
C ARG A 55 -4.25 -12.76 9.54
N LEU A 56 -4.75 -13.80 10.20
CA LEU A 56 -4.84 -15.14 9.61
C LEU A 56 -5.78 -15.21 8.39
N THR A 57 -6.58 -14.18 8.14
CA THR A 57 -7.42 -14.08 6.94
C THR A 57 -6.69 -13.48 5.75
N GLU A 58 -5.50 -12.95 5.92
CA GLU A 58 -4.68 -12.34 4.88
C GLU A 58 -4.06 -13.41 3.96
N CYS A 59 -3.76 -13.02 2.73
CA CYS A 59 -3.27 -13.96 1.70
C CYS A 59 -1.92 -14.58 2.06
N GLU A 60 -1.09 -13.91 2.84
CA GLU A 60 0.21 -14.38 3.32
C GLU A 60 0.11 -15.59 4.25
N PHE A 61 -1.05 -15.78 4.89
CA PHE A 61 -1.32 -16.92 5.79
C PHE A 61 -2.06 -18.07 5.09
N MET A 62 -2.40 -17.95 3.81
CA MET A 62 -3.11 -19.00 3.11
C MET A 62 -2.24 -20.26 2.96
N PRO A 63 -2.80 -21.46 3.22
CA PRO A 63 -2.04 -22.71 3.16
C PRO A 63 -1.55 -23.01 1.75
N CYS A 64 -0.32 -23.48 1.64
CA CYS A 64 0.29 -23.96 0.42
C CYS A 64 0.60 -25.46 0.53
N ASN A 65 0.27 -26.24 -0.48
CA ASN A 65 0.62 -27.65 -0.53
C ASN A 65 2.11 -27.79 -0.86
N GLU A 66 2.89 -28.36 0.04
CA GLU A 66 4.34 -28.45 -0.05
C GLU A 66 4.81 -29.28 -1.24
N ASP A 67 4.23 -30.45 -1.45
CA ASP A 67 4.61 -31.37 -2.56
C ASP A 67 4.36 -30.68 -3.91
N PHE A 68 3.22 -30.03 -4.05
CA PHE A 68 2.90 -29.31 -5.27
C PHE A 68 3.83 -28.09 -5.47
N PHE A 69 4.08 -27.32 -4.43
CA PHE A 69 5.02 -26.19 -4.48
C PHE A 69 6.41 -26.63 -4.95
N ASN A 70 6.95 -27.66 -4.34
CA ASN A 70 8.27 -28.21 -4.66
C ASN A 70 8.31 -28.76 -6.11
N ALA A 71 7.25 -29.45 -6.54
CA ALA A 71 7.13 -29.98 -7.91
C ALA A 71 7.08 -28.87 -8.97
N MET A 72 6.60 -27.66 -8.63
CA MET A 72 6.52 -26.53 -9.55
C MET A 72 7.85 -25.84 -9.79
N GLY A 73 8.84 -26.01 -8.91
CA GLY A 73 10.23 -25.55 -9.13
C GLY A 73 10.33 -24.07 -9.48
N GLY A 74 9.81 -23.18 -8.66
CA GLY A 74 9.83 -21.72 -8.87
C GLY A 74 8.78 -21.18 -9.85
N ARG A 75 7.94 -22.03 -10.42
CA ARG A 75 6.80 -21.61 -11.29
C ARG A 75 5.48 -21.47 -10.53
N TYR A 76 5.46 -21.80 -9.24
CA TYR A 76 4.25 -21.66 -8.42
C TYR A 76 3.69 -20.24 -8.51
N GLY A 77 2.38 -20.12 -8.79
CA GLY A 77 1.70 -18.83 -8.93
C GLY A 77 1.87 -18.12 -10.29
N LEU A 78 2.72 -18.62 -11.21
CA LEU A 78 3.00 -17.97 -12.49
C LEU A 78 1.99 -18.31 -13.60
N GLY A 79 0.90 -18.98 -13.27
CA GLY A 79 -0.16 -19.33 -14.23
C GLY A 79 -1.09 -20.37 -13.66
N ASN A 80 -2.25 -20.53 -14.29
CA ASN A 80 -3.31 -21.42 -13.81
C ASN A 80 -2.89 -22.89 -13.65
N LYS A 81 -1.91 -23.36 -14.41
CA LYS A 81 -1.36 -24.74 -14.31
C LYS A 81 -0.40 -24.91 -13.12
N TYR A 82 0.06 -23.82 -12.54
CA TYR A 82 1.05 -23.77 -11.46
C TYR A 82 0.45 -23.31 -10.14
N MET A 83 -0.87 -23.46 -10.00
CA MET A 83 -1.62 -23.10 -8.79
C MET A 83 -2.50 -24.27 -8.37
N LEU A 84 -2.54 -24.51 -7.06
CA LEU A 84 -3.50 -25.42 -6.44
C LEU A 84 -4.42 -24.58 -5.54
N CYS A 85 -5.72 -24.68 -5.78
CA CYS A 85 -6.72 -23.87 -5.09
C CYS A 85 -7.60 -24.75 -4.19
N ASN A 86 -7.71 -24.39 -2.91
CA ASN A 86 -8.57 -25.04 -1.93
C ASN A 86 -9.83 -24.25 -1.60
N GLY A 87 -10.00 -23.05 -2.17
CA GLY A 87 -11.16 -22.17 -1.97
C GLY A 87 -12.36 -22.52 -2.84
N PRO A 88 -13.44 -21.70 -2.74
CA PRO A 88 -14.70 -21.90 -3.49
C PRO A 88 -14.54 -21.75 -5.00
N PHE A 89 -13.45 -21.16 -5.46
CA PHE A 89 -13.07 -21.01 -6.85
C PHE A 89 -11.67 -21.55 -7.12
N TYR A 90 -11.40 -21.87 -8.37
CA TYR A 90 -10.06 -22.16 -8.88
C TYR A 90 -9.78 -21.37 -10.16
N VAL A 91 -8.52 -21.03 -10.40
CA VAL A 91 -8.10 -20.34 -11.63
C VAL A 91 -8.12 -21.31 -12.79
N SER A 92 -9.05 -21.12 -13.73
CA SER A 92 -9.22 -21.99 -14.89
C SER A 92 -8.45 -21.53 -16.12
N ALA A 93 -8.28 -20.21 -16.27
CA ALA A 93 -7.49 -19.59 -17.33
C ALA A 93 -6.89 -18.27 -16.82
N TRP A 94 -5.70 -17.98 -17.28
CA TRP A 94 -5.03 -16.72 -16.97
C TRP A 94 -4.13 -16.29 -18.11
N ASP A 95 -4.47 -15.15 -18.71
CA ASP A 95 -3.60 -14.37 -19.57
C ASP A 95 -3.24 -13.08 -18.82
N PRO A 96 -1.96 -12.89 -18.41
CA PRO A 96 -1.55 -11.74 -17.61
C PRO A 96 -1.82 -10.37 -18.23
N LYS A 97 -2.08 -10.32 -19.53
CA LYS A 97 -2.30 -9.06 -20.27
C LYS A 97 -3.79 -8.73 -20.46
N THR A 98 -4.64 -9.74 -20.50
CA THR A 98 -6.03 -9.52 -20.96
C THR A 98 -7.09 -9.97 -19.97
N SER A 99 -6.91 -11.11 -19.28
CA SER A 99 -7.98 -11.66 -18.45
C SER A 99 -7.54 -12.77 -17.51
N LEU A 100 -8.31 -12.91 -16.43
CA LEU A 100 -8.26 -14.04 -15.53
C LEU A 100 -9.66 -14.63 -15.41
N THR A 101 -9.79 -15.95 -15.52
CA THR A 101 -11.06 -16.66 -15.32
C THR A 101 -10.95 -17.58 -14.11
N ILE A 102 -11.85 -17.39 -13.15
CA ILE A 102 -12.06 -18.34 -12.06
C ILE A 102 -13.36 -19.10 -12.26
N LYS A 103 -13.39 -20.37 -11.84
CA LYS A 103 -14.58 -21.24 -11.90
C LYS A 103 -14.89 -21.82 -10.54
N ALA A 104 -16.17 -22.11 -10.31
CA ALA A 104 -16.61 -22.75 -9.08
C ALA A 104 -15.86 -24.08 -8.86
N ASN A 105 -15.29 -24.23 -7.68
CA ASN A 105 -14.54 -25.41 -7.28
C ASN A 105 -15.50 -26.47 -6.73
N LYS A 106 -15.77 -27.49 -7.49
CA LYS A 106 -16.67 -28.60 -7.10
C LYS A 106 -16.14 -29.46 -5.95
N PHE A 107 -14.83 -29.38 -5.69
CA PHE A 107 -14.17 -30.11 -4.60
C PHE A 107 -14.13 -29.30 -3.29
N TYR A 108 -14.54 -28.03 -3.33
CA TYR A 108 -14.59 -27.22 -2.15
C TYR A 108 -15.61 -27.73 -1.14
N SER A 109 -15.16 -28.04 0.08
CA SER A 109 -15.97 -28.62 1.16
C SER A 109 -16.50 -27.59 2.16
N GLY A 110 -16.11 -26.32 2.04
CA GLY A 110 -16.56 -25.26 2.96
C GLY A 110 -18.07 -24.99 2.89
N ALA A 111 -18.57 -24.27 3.90
CA ALA A 111 -20.00 -24.04 4.10
C ALA A 111 -20.68 -23.25 2.96
N SER A 112 -19.97 -22.26 2.38
CA SER A 112 -20.53 -21.38 1.36
C SER A 112 -20.05 -21.78 -0.03
N LYS A 113 -20.90 -22.48 -0.78
CA LYS A 113 -20.62 -22.82 -2.18
C LYS A 113 -20.76 -21.60 -3.09
N ALA A 114 -19.89 -21.49 -4.09
CA ALA A 114 -19.99 -20.45 -5.12
C ALA A 114 -21.31 -20.56 -5.87
N LYS A 115 -22.04 -19.45 -5.96
CA LYS A 115 -23.28 -19.37 -6.77
C LYS A 115 -22.97 -19.19 -8.26
N PRO A 116 -22.05 -18.30 -8.68
CA PRO A 116 -21.67 -18.20 -10.09
C PRO A 116 -20.83 -19.41 -10.49
N SER A 117 -21.07 -19.95 -11.68
CA SER A 117 -20.25 -21.02 -12.25
C SER A 117 -18.85 -20.54 -12.65
N SER A 118 -18.73 -19.27 -13.02
CA SER A 118 -17.46 -18.60 -13.33
C SER A 118 -17.54 -17.10 -13.13
N VAL A 119 -16.39 -16.48 -12.87
CA VAL A 119 -16.17 -15.03 -12.91
C VAL A 119 -14.99 -14.76 -13.83
N ILE A 120 -15.17 -13.79 -14.72
CA ILE A 120 -14.13 -13.37 -15.68
C ILE A 120 -13.70 -11.97 -15.31
N PHE A 121 -12.44 -11.81 -14.99
CA PHE A 121 -11.79 -10.51 -14.79
C PHE A 121 -11.18 -10.08 -16.12
N SER A 122 -11.54 -8.89 -16.60
CA SER A 122 -10.95 -8.28 -17.79
C SER A 122 -10.00 -7.16 -17.36
N PHE A 123 -8.79 -7.19 -17.85
CA PHE A 123 -7.78 -6.17 -17.59
C PHE A 123 -7.91 -5.07 -18.65
N ASP A 124 -8.65 -4.02 -18.33
CA ASP A 124 -8.90 -2.91 -19.25
C ASP A 124 -8.33 -1.63 -18.62
N PRO A 125 -7.28 -1.02 -19.21
CA PRO A 125 -6.67 0.19 -18.67
C PRO A 125 -7.49 1.45 -18.96
N SER A 126 -8.54 1.35 -19.78
CA SER A 126 -9.32 2.52 -20.20
C SER A 126 -10.55 2.73 -19.32
N ALA A 127 -10.53 3.76 -18.50
CA ALA A 127 -11.68 4.17 -17.68
C ALA A 127 -12.93 4.45 -18.53
N GLU A 128 -12.76 5.01 -19.73
CA GLU A 128 -13.87 5.25 -20.66
C GLU A 128 -14.47 3.94 -21.19
N SER A 129 -13.62 2.97 -21.53
CA SER A 129 -14.06 1.63 -21.94
C SER A 129 -14.81 0.92 -20.83
N ILE A 130 -14.32 0.95 -19.62
CA ILE A 130 -14.96 0.37 -18.42
C ILE A 130 -16.34 0.99 -18.22
N SER A 131 -16.44 2.33 -18.22
CA SER A 131 -17.73 3.04 -18.07
C SER A 131 -18.74 2.67 -19.15
N LYS A 132 -18.33 2.59 -20.42
CA LYS A 132 -19.19 2.16 -21.53
C LYS A 132 -19.67 0.71 -21.36
N LYS A 133 -18.80 -0.22 -20.95
CA LYS A 133 -19.13 -1.62 -20.72
C LYS A 133 -20.11 -1.81 -19.55
N LEU A 134 -19.93 -1.03 -18.46
CA LEU A 134 -20.85 -1.01 -17.32
C LEU A 134 -22.23 -0.50 -17.75
N THR A 135 -22.31 0.65 -18.43
CA THR A 135 -23.55 1.25 -18.92
C THR A 135 -24.28 0.31 -19.90
N ALA A 136 -23.53 -0.39 -20.75
CA ALA A 136 -24.09 -1.36 -21.71
C ALA A 136 -24.46 -2.71 -21.07
N GLY A 137 -24.18 -2.90 -19.75
CA GLY A 137 -24.44 -4.17 -19.07
C GLY A 137 -23.54 -5.33 -19.52
N SER A 138 -22.49 -5.10 -20.30
CA SER A 138 -21.54 -6.14 -20.70
C SER A 138 -20.48 -6.43 -19.64
N LEU A 139 -20.32 -5.53 -18.64
CA LEU A 139 -19.49 -5.69 -17.47
C LEU A 139 -20.38 -5.63 -16.22
N GLY A 140 -20.24 -6.62 -15.33
CA GLY A 140 -21.06 -6.72 -14.12
C GLY A 140 -20.55 -5.90 -12.94
N ALA A 141 -19.24 -5.69 -12.84
CA ALA A 141 -18.63 -4.95 -11.75
C ALA A 141 -17.28 -4.36 -12.19
N ALA A 142 -16.85 -3.28 -11.58
CA ALA A 142 -15.52 -2.70 -11.79
C ALA A 142 -15.06 -1.81 -10.64
N PHE A 143 -13.75 -1.68 -10.53
CA PHE A 143 -13.14 -0.55 -9.84
C PHE A 143 -13.16 0.67 -10.76
N LEU A 144 -13.56 1.80 -10.21
CA LEU A 144 -13.51 3.09 -10.89
C LEU A 144 -12.44 3.96 -10.27
N SER A 145 -11.74 4.71 -11.11
CA SER A 145 -10.87 5.75 -10.58
C SER A 145 -11.72 6.77 -9.81
N PRO A 146 -11.14 7.42 -8.79
CA PRO A 146 -11.83 8.41 -7.96
C PRO A 146 -12.53 9.49 -8.77
N ASP A 147 -11.93 9.92 -9.88
CA ASP A 147 -12.41 11.01 -10.72
C ASP A 147 -13.41 10.58 -11.81
N ALA A 148 -13.64 9.27 -11.95
CA ALA A 148 -14.56 8.77 -12.95
C ALA A 148 -16.02 9.13 -12.58
N PRO A 149 -16.82 9.66 -13.50
CA PRO A 149 -18.25 9.86 -13.25
C PRO A 149 -18.92 8.49 -12.97
N GLN A 150 -19.98 8.51 -12.15
CA GLN A 150 -20.80 7.32 -11.93
C GLN A 150 -21.46 6.88 -13.24
N PRO A 151 -21.16 5.66 -13.76
CA PRO A 151 -21.82 5.17 -14.96
C PRO A 151 -23.33 4.98 -14.71
N GLU A 152 -24.14 5.20 -15.74
CA GLU A 152 -25.55 4.89 -15.68
C GLU A 152 -25.78 3.39 -15.38
N ASN A 153 -26.89 3.08 -14.72
CA ASN A 153 -27.28 1.72 -14.35
C ASN A 153 -26.29 0.97 -13.44
N THR A 154 -25.51 1.71 -12.65
CA THR A 154 -24.62 1.13 -11.65
C THR A 154 -24.99 1.54 -10.22
N VAL A 155 -24.51 0.75 -9.26
CA VAL A 155 -24.61 1.00 -7.81
C VAL A 155 -23.22 0.95 -7.22
N THR A 156 -22.88 1.92 -6.36
CA THR A 156 -21.64 1.85 -5.58
C THR A 156 -21.81 0.82 -4.47
N VAL A 157 -20.95 -0.18 -4.45
CA VAL A 157 -20.89 -1.22 -3.42
C VAL A 157 -20.02 -0.77 -2.27
N SER A 158 -18.88 -0.17 -2.60
CA SER A 158 -17.94 0.35 -1.60
C SER A 158 -17.21 1.57 -2.15
N GLU A 159 -16.97 2.52 -1.28
CA GLU A 159 -16.05 3.63 -1.51
C GLU A 159 -15.16 3.73 -0.27
N SER A 160 -13.86 3.66 -0.49
CA SER A 160 -12.86 3.69 0.58
C SER A 160 -11.78 4.70 0.28
N VAL A 161 -11.39 5.48 1.30
CA VAL A 161 -10.27 6.43 1.24
C VAL A 161 -9.06 5.75 1.87
N ASN A 162 -8.50 4.80 1.15
CA ASN A 162 -7.47 3.88 1.63
C ASN A 162 -6.06 4.17 1.09
N SER A 163 -5.87 5.28 0.38
CA SER A 163 -4.58 5.65 -0.20
C SER A 163 -4.18 7.07 0.17
N SER A 164 -2.93 7.23 0.57
CA SER A 164 -2.26 8.51 0.76
C SER A 164 -1.34 8.76 -0.42
N PHE A 165 -1.50 9.88 -1.13
CA PHE A 165 -0.65 10.25 -2.24
C PHE A 165 0.30 11.38 -1.85
N GLY A 166 1.60 11.21 -2.13
CA GLY A 166 2.58 12.20 -1.73
C GLY A 166 4.00 11.88 -2.17
N PHE A 167 4.93 12.69 -1.70
CA PHE A 167 6.35 12.46 -1.90
C PHE A 167 6.87 11.43 -0.90
N VAL A 168 7.66 10.47 -1.39
CA VAL A 168 8.40 9.49 -0.60
C VAL A 168 9.89 9.63 -0.91
N PHE A 169 10.70 9.68 0.12
CA PHE A 169 12.16 9.84 0.01
C PHE A 169 12.86 8.53 0.32
N ASN A 170 13.76 8.11 -0.54
CA ASN A 170 14.60 6.94 -0.29
C ASN A 170 15.69 7.28 0.73
N CYS A 171 15.37 7.14 2.01
CA CYS A 171 16.29 7.47 3.10
C CYS A 171 17.54 6.55 3.17
N ALA A 172 17.57 5.44 2.43
CA ALA A 172 18.76 4.61 2.27
C ALA A 172 19.71 5.14 1.17
N ASN A 173 19.24 6.03 0.29
CA ASN A 173 20.08 6.68 -0.70
C ASN A 173 21.04 7.68 -0.04
N ALA A 174 22.30 7.70 -0.45
CA ALA A 174 23.35 8.54 0.16
C ALA A 174 22.98 10.04 0.25
N LEU A 175 22.27 10.57 -0.76
CA LEU A 175 21.84 11.97 -0.77
C LEU A 175 20.58 12.16 0.10
N MET A 176 19.56 11.33 -0.11
CA MET A 176 18.29 11.44 0.60
C MET A 176 18.32 10.92 2.05
N SER A 177 19.41 10.30 2.50
CA SER A 177 19.66 10.02 3.92
C SER A 177 19.83 11.30 4.74
N ASN A 178 20.25 12.39 4.09
CA ASN A 178 20.41 13.69 4.76
C ASN A 178 19.03 14.31 5.11
N LYS A 179 18.72 14.39 6.40
CA LYS A 179 17.45 14.92 6.90
C LYS A 179 17.25 16.39 6.53
N GLU A 180 18.30 17.21 6.57
CA GLU A 180 18.21 18.63 6.24
C GLU A 180 17.80 18.85 4.80
N LEU A 181 18.29 18.00 3.86
CA LEU A 181 17.84 18.04 2.46
C LEU A 181 16.34 17.74 2.35
N ARG A 182 15.88 16.68 3.01
CA ARG A 182 14.44 16.33 2.98
C ARG A 182 13.57 17.42 3.60
N LEU A 183 14.03 18.02 4.72
CA LEU A 183 13.34 19.16 5.35
C LEU A 183 13.30 20.39 4.43
N ALA A 184 14.39 20.69 3.72
CA ALA A 184 14.41 21.78 2.75
C ALA A 184 13.35 21.57 1.65
N LEU A 185 13.30 20.37 1.10
CA LEU A 185 12.30 20.02 0.06
C LEU A 185 10.88 20.11 0.61
N CYS A 186 10.60 19.48 1.76
CA CYS A 186 9.27 19.46 2.35
C CYS A 186 8.75 20.83 2.78
N SER A 187 9.62 21.68 3.40
CA SER A 187 9.24 23.02 3.84
C SER A 187 8.95 23.99 2.70
N SER A 188 9.23 23.61 1.47
CA SER A 188 8.98 24.41 0.27
C SER A 188 7.98 23.78 -0.71
N ILE A 189 7.24 22.77 -0.28
CA ILE A 189 6.16 22.18 -1.09
C ILE A 189 4.92 23.09 -1.02
N ASP A 190 4.52 23.62 -2.16
CA ASP A 190 3.23 24.29 -2.31
C ASP A 190 2.14 23.26 -2.60
N ARG A 191 1.41 22.87 -1.55
CA ARG A 191 0.32 21.89 -1.64
C ARG A 191 -0.79 22.30 -2.60
N SER A 192 -1.00 23.61 -2.82
CA SER A 192 -2.05 24.11 -3.71
C SER A 192 -1.85 23.72 -5.16
N LEU A 193 -0.60 23.44 -5.56
CA LEU A 193 -0.29 22.95 -6.91
C LEU A 193 -0.84 21.54 -7.17
N PHE A 194 -0.99 20.74 -6.12
CA PHE A 194 -1.38 19.33 -6.20
C PHE A 194 -2.85 19.10 -5.86
N GLY A 195 -3.59 20.15 -5.48
CA GLY A 195 -5.03 20.08 -5.29
C GLY A 195 -5.74 19.89 -6.64
N SER A 196 -6.49 18.80 -6.81
CA SER A 196 -7.39 18.69 -7.95
C SER A 196 -8.75 19.31 -7.60
N LYS A 197 -9.41 19.90 -8.61
CA LYS A 197 -10.80 20.35 -8.49
C LYS A 197 -11.81 19.20 -8.59
N GLY A 198 -11.36 17.96 -8.49
CA GLY A 198 -12.18 16.75 -8.54
C GLY A 198 -12.72 16.36 -7.17
N SER A 199 -13.92 15.79 -7.15
CA SER A 199 -14.69 15.46 -5.94
C SER A 199 -14.07 14.37 -5.04
N ASN A 200 -12.99 13.73 -5.46
CA ASN A 200 -12.44 12.52 -4.82
C ASN A 200 -10.99 12.69 -4.34
N ILE A 201 -10.48 13.91 -4.30
CA ILE A 201 -9.16 14.23 -3.78
C ILE A 201 -9.32 15.26 -2.67
N ALA A 202 -9.20 14.82 -1.43
CA ALA A 202 -9.24 15.70 -0.28
C ALA A 202 -7.81 16.06 0.16
N PRO A 203 -7.54 17.32 0.54
CA PRO A 203 -6.29 17.67 1.20
C PRO A 203 -6.09 16.78 2.42
N GLN A 204 -4.94 16.16 2.53
CA GLN A 204 -4.65 15.26 3.63
C GLN A 204 -4.09 16.02 4.83
N SER A 205 -4.61 15.73 6.01
CA SER A 205 -4.15 16.34 7.26
C SER A 205 -3.10 15.49 8.02
N GLY A 206 -2.89 14.26 7.60
CA GLY A 206 -1.91 13.34 8.16
C GLY A 206 -1.39 12.38 7.09
N LEU A 207 -0.67 11.34 7.46
CA LEU A 207 -0.13 10.35 6.54
C LEU A 207 -1.04 9.13 6.39
N VAL A 208 -1.58 8.62 7.50
CA VAL A 208 -2.46 7.45 7.51
C VAL A 208 -3.79 7.79 6.84
N PRO A 209 -4.27 7.00 5.85
CA PRO A 209 -5.54 7.23 5.16
C PRO A 209 -6.75 7.20 6.09
N ARG A 210 -7.81 7.89 5.67
CA ARG A 210 -9.02 8.11 6.48
C ARG A 210 -9.83 6.85 6.75
N SER A 211 -9.76 5.85 5.88
CA SER A 211 -10.45 4.57 6.09
C SER A 211 -9.77 3.68 7.14
N CYS A 212 -8.50 3.94 7.47
CA CYS A 212 -7.76 3.08 8.37
C CYS A 212 -8.31 3.08 9.80
N SER A 213 -8.32 1.90 10.39
CA SER A 213 -8.68 1.64 11.78
C SER A 213 -7.46 1.29 12.62
N ALA A 214 -7.58 1.49 13.95
CA ALA A 214 -6.66 0.99 14.96
C ALA A 214 -7.49 0.67 16.22
N GLY A 215 -7.32 -0.54 16.78
CA GLY A 215 -8.07 -0.95 17.97
C GLY A 215 -9.59 -0.95 17.77
N GLY A 216 -10.06 -1.37 16.60
CA GLY A 216 -11.49 -1.47 16.29
C GLY A 216 -12.21 -0.13 16.06
N VAL A 217 -11.51 1.01 16.08
CA VAL A 217 -12.08 2.34 15.84
C VAL A 217 -11.41 3.03 14.66
N ASN A 218 -12.11 3.97 14.03
CA ASN A 218 -11.50 4.75 12.95
C ASN A 218 -10.34 5.59 13.50
N TYR A 219 -9.15 5.40 12.93
CA TYR A 219 -7.95 6.04 13.40
C TYR A 219 -8.03 7.56 13.28
N ARG A 220 -8.39 8.07 12.11
CA ARG A 220 -8.39 9.51 11.83
C ARG A 220 -9.45 10.28 12.64
N GLU A 221 -10.61 9.69 12.83
CA GLU A 221 -11.66 10.28 13.68
C GLU A 221 -11.22 10.33 15.15
N SER A 222 -10.50 9.31 15.61
CA SER A 222 -10.05 9.21 17.01
C SER A 222 -8.90 10.15 17.35
N VAL A 223 -7.93 10.35 16.42
CA VAL A 223 -6.78 11.25 16.66
C VAL A 223 -7.01 12.68 16.16
N GLY A 224 -8.13 12.92 15.50
CA GLY A 224 -8.49 14.23 14.94
C GLY A 224 -7.72 14.60 13.69
N SER A 225 -8.05 15.77 13.12
CA SER A 225 -7.32 16.32 11.99
C SER A 225 -5.97 16.84 12.44
N GLN A 226 -4.91 16.30 11.86
CA GLN A 226 -3.57 16.79 12.11
C GLN A 226 -3.12 17.70 10.98
N THR A 227 -2.52 18.82 11.35
CA THR A 227 -1.79 19.64 10.41
C THR A 227 -0.51 18.88 10.01
N PRO A 228 -0.10 18.86 8.74
CA PRO A 228 1.19 18.27 8.37
C PRO A 228 2.29 18.80 9.27
N ALA A 229 3.16 17.93 9.76
CA ALA A 229 4.23 18.30 10.69
C ALA A 229 5.15 19.38 10.12
N ILE A 230 5.29 19.41 8.78
CA ILE A 230 6.11 20.39 8.06
C ILE A 230 5.19 21.30 7.25
N GLN A 231 5.19 22.58 7.62
CA GLN A 231 4.45 23.62 6.92
C GLN A 231 5.30 24.31 5.86
N TYR A 232 4.67 24.94 4.88
CA TYR A 232 5.38 25.78 3.92
C TYR A 232 6.04 26.95 4.62
N ASP A 233 7.37 27.01 4.53
CA ASP A 233 8.19 28.09 5.04
C ASP A 233 9.46 28.20 4.16
N ALA A 234 9.47 29.16 3.25
CA ALA A 234 10.59 29.38 2.33
C ALA A 234 11.89 29.77 3.05
N ALA A 235 11.81 30.46 4.19
CA ALA A 235 12.99 30.85 4.95
C ALA A 235 13.60 29.66 5.69
N ALA A 236 12.78 28.83 6.31
CA ALA A 236 13.20 27.56 6.89
C ALA A 236 13.78 26.63 5.82
N ALA A 237 13.13 26.49 4.66
CA ALA A 237 13.63 25.70 3.55
C ALA A 237 15.02 26.13 3.07
N ALA A 238 15.24 27.45 2.91
CA ALA A 238 16.54 27.99 2.55
C ALA A 238 17.63 27.73 3.62
N THR A 239 17.24 27.73 4.89
CA THR A 239 18.14 27.41 6.01
C THR A 239 18.52 25.92 5.98
N HIS A 240 17.53 25.03 5.88
CA HIS A 240 17.74 23.59 5.76
C HIS A 240 18.60 23.23 4.52
N TRP A 241 18.36 23.91 3.40
CA TRP A 241 19.18 23.74 2.20
C TRP A 241 20.67 24.05 2.45
N LYS A 242 20.98 25.17 3.08
CA LYS A 242 22.36 25.54 3.43
C LYS A 242 22.99 24.53 4.39
N ASN A 243 22.22 24.06 5.37
CA ASN A 243 22.69 23.02 6.29
C ASN A 243 22.98 21.71 5.55
N ALA A 244 22.12 21.31 4.62
CA ALA A 244 22.32 20.11 3.81
C ALA A 244 23.60 20.19 2.97
N LEU A 245 23.83 21.30 2.25
CA LEU A 245 25.06 21.54 1.51
C LEU A 245 26.30 21.42 2.40
N SER A 246 26.27 22.10 3.57
CA SER A 246 27.36 22.06 4.54
C SER A 246 27.64 20.66 5.08
N GLN A 247 26.59 19.89 5.41
CA GLN A 247 26.74 18.54 5.94
C GLN A 247 27.24 17.54 4.91
N LEU A 248 26.86 17.73 3.66
CA LEU A 248 27.27 16.87 2.52
C LEU A 248 28.62 17.30 1.94
N GLY A 249 29.12 18.49 2.27
CA GLY A 249 30.36 19.04 1.71
C GLY A 249 30.26 19.38 0.24
N GLU A 250 29.08 19.76 -0.23
CA GLU A 250 28.77 19.99 -1.64
C GLU A 250 28.24 21.41 -1.86
N ASP A 251 28.56 22.00 -3.01
CA ASP A 251 28.01 23.30 -3.44
C ASP A 251 26.77 23.13 -4.32
N LYS A 252 26.56 21.91 -4.83
CA LYS A 252 25.47 21.57 -5.75
C LYS A 252 24.98 20.16 -5.49
N LEU A 253 23.65 19.99 -5.42
CA LEU A 253 23.01 18.68 -5.27
C LEU A 253 22.11 18.39 -6.48
N THR A 254 22.20 17.17 -7.00
CA THR A 254 21.39 16.74 -8.14
C THR A 254 20.69 15.42 -7.79
N PHE A 255 19.39 15.35 -8.06
CA PHE A 255 18.61 14.13 -7.85
C PHE A 255 17.46 13.99 -8.85
N THR A 256 16.85 12.82 -8.84
CA THR A 256 15.72 12.47 -9.72
C THR A 256 14.43 12.39 -8.90
N VAL A 257 13.34 12.90 -9.48
CA VAL A 257 11.97 12.72 -9.00
C VAL A 257 11.23 11.84 -9.99
N LEU A 258 10.79 10.66 -9.53
CA LEU A 258 9.87 9.78 -10.26
C LEU A 258 8.43 10.22 -9.99
N CYS A 259 7.62 10.34 -11.03
CA CYS A 259 6.20 10.66 -10.86
C CYS A 259 5.34 10.07 -11.99
N PRO A 260 4.04 9.83 -11.74
CA PRO A 260 3.09 9.51 -12.80
C PRO A 260 2.96 10.67 -13.81
N SER A 261 2.74 10.34 -15.08
CA SER A 261 2.63 11.36 -16.15
C SER A 261 1.52 12.39 -15.93
N TRP A 262 0.42 11.99 -15.29
CA TRP A 262 -0.73 12.89 -15.03
C TRP A 262 -0.43 13.99 -14.00
N VAL A 263 0.65 13.89 -13.21
CA VAL A 263 1.05 14.90 -12.20
C VAL A 263 2.36 15.61 -12.58
N GLU A 264 2.93 15.30 -13.73
CA GLU A 264 4.23 15.85 -14.17
C GLU A 264 4.24 17.38 -14.18
N GLU A 265 3.20 18.02 -14.69
CA GLU A 265 3.12 19.48 -14.76
C GLU A 265 3.21 20.13 -13.37
N GLN A 266 2.51 19.57 -12.39
CA GLN A 266 2.53 20.04 -11.00
C GLN A 266 3.91 19.86 -10.38
N VAL A 267 4.56 18.73 -10.64
CA VAL A 267 5.94 18.47 -10.18
C VAL A 267 6.92 19.47 -10.81
N ARG A 268 6.77 19.78 -12.08
CA ARG A 268 7.63 20.79 -12.77
C ARG A 268 7.39 22.19 -12.22
N ARG A 269 6.15 22.55 -11.85
CA ARG A 269 5.85 23.82 -11.15
C ARG A 269 6.48 23.85 -9.75
N GLN A 270 6.40 22.74 -9.02
CA GLN A 270 7.05 22.61 -7.71
C GLN A 270 8.57 22.74 -7.83
N LEU A 271 9.17 22.18 -8.89
CA LEU A 271 10.59 22.33 -9.17
C LEU A 271 10.99 23.82 -9.33
N GLN A 272 10.17 24.64 -9.97
CA GLN A 272 10.43 26.07 -10.10
C GLN A 272 10.47 26.76 -8.70
N ILE A 273 9.57 26.40 -7.79
CA ILE A 273 9.57 26.89 -6.42
C ILE A 273 10.87 26.46 -5.70
N TRP A 274 11.22 25.18 -5.79
CA TRP A 274 12.48 24.70 -5.23
C TRP A 274 13.69 25.46 -5.75
N GLN A 275 13.77 25.68 -7.05
CA GLN A 275 14.86 26.45 -7.67
C GLN A 275 14.89 27.94 -7.24
N GLN A 276 13.71 28.55 -7.04
CA GLN A 276 13.63 29.94 -6.55
C GLN A 276 14.17 30.07 -5.11
N ILE A 277 13.94 29.07 -4.26
CA ILE A 277 14.35 29.09 -2.84
C ILE A 277 15.80 28.62 -2.67
N MET A 278 16.19 27.56 -3.37
CA MET A 278 17.49 26.88 -3.21
C MET A 278 18.55 27.36 -4.21
N GLY A 279 18.12 28.06 -5.26
CA GLY A 279 19.03 28.69 -6.24
C GLY A 279 19.64 27.69 -7.23
N ILE A 280 20.71 28.14 -7.88
CA ILE A 280 21.41 27.41 -8.96
C ILE A 280 22.15 26.14 -8.48
N GLY A 281 22.32 25.96 -7.20
CA GLY A 281 22.90 24.75 -6.57
C GLY A 281 21.98 23.52 -6.66
N LEU A 282 20.70 23.69 -6.99
CA LEU A 282 19.75 22.60 -7.10
C LEU A 282 19.56 22.12 -8.55
N GLY A 283 19.86 20.85 -8.81
CA GLY A 283 19.56 20.16 -10.07
C GLY A 283 18.53 19.04 -9.84
N VAL A 284 17.38 19.09 -10.52
CA VAL A 284 16.36 18.03 -10.42
C VAL A 284 15.99 17.54 -11.81
N THR A 285 16.01 16.22 -11.98
CA THR A 285 15.49 15.55 -13.17
C THR A 285 14.13 14.94 -12.85
N VAL A 286 13.09 15.33 -13.59
CA VAL A 286 11.77 14.74 -13.50
C VAL A 286 11.65 13.62 -14.52
N VAL A 287 11.32 12.41 -14.03
CA VAL A 287 11.14 11.21 -14.86
C VAL A 287 9.71 10.71 -14.64
N THR A 288 8.98 10.57 -15.74
CA THR A 288 7.62 10.00 -15.69
C THR A 288 7.68 8.49 -15.87
N ALA A 289 6.87 7.78 -15.10
CA ALA A 289 6.74 6.35 -15.15
C ALA A 289 5.30 5.93 -14.81
N THR A 290 4.94 4.70 -15.14
CA THR A 290 3.68 4.09 -14.71
C THR A 290 3.70 3.79 -13.20
N ALA A 291 2.55 3.59 -12.59
CA ALA A 291 2.47 3.21 -11.17
C ALA A 291 3.27 1.93 -10.88
N ASP A 292 3.18 0.93 -11.76
CA ASP A 292 3.90 -0.34 -11.61
C ASP A 292 5.42 -0.16 -11.68
N GLU A 293 5.91 0.68 -12.60
CA GLU A 293 7.34 0.99 -12.71
C GLU A 293 7.85 1.77 -11.49
N ILE A 294 7.06 2.70 -10.96
CA ILE A 294 7.39 3.44 -9.74
C ILE A 294 7.45 2.47 -8.55
N ASN A 295 6.45 1.62 -8.39
CA ASN A 295 6.41 0.62 -7.31
C ASN A 295 7.57 -0.37 -7.42
N ALA A 296 7.91 -0.83 -8.62
CA ALA A 296 9.08 -1.68 -8.85
C ALA A 296 10.40 -0.96 -8.49
N ALA A 297 10.54 0.31 -8.84
CA ALA A 297 11.71 1.11 -8.48
C ALA A 297 11.82 1.30 -6.96
N ILE A 298 10.71 1.54 -6.27
CA ILE A 298 10.65 1.66 -4.80
C ILE A 298 11.04 0.33 -4.15
N ALA A 299 10.43 -0.78 -4.55
CA ALA A 299 10.72 -2.11 -4.01
C ALA A 299 12.19 -2.52 -4.22
N ALA A 300 12.80 -2.10 -5.33
CA ALA A 300 14.22 -2.34 -5.62
C ALA A 300 15.17 -1.32 -4.96
N GLY A 301 14.66 -0.28 -4.28
CA GLY A 301 15.47 0.83 -3.76
C GLY A 301 16.12 1.72 -4.82
N ASN A 302 15.66 1.63 -6.07
CA ASN A 302 16.24 2.33 -7.23
C ASN A 302 15.54 3.67 -7.49
N TYR A 303 15.41 4.50 -6.49
CA TYR A 303 14.86 5.85 -6.58
C TYR A 303 15.54 6.78 -5.59
N GLN A 304 15.36 8.07 -5.74
CA GLN A 304 15.76 9.10 -4.77
C GLN A 304 14.52 9.76 -4.16
N VAL A 305 13.66 10.29 -4.99
CA VAL A 305 12.35 10.85 -4.62
C VAL A 305 11.31 10.24 -5.55
N ALA A 306 10.21 9.77 -5.00
CA ALA A 306 9.04 9.32 -5.78
C ALA A 306 7.79 10.06 -5.34
N LEU A 307 6.93 10.39 -6.29
CA LEU A 307 5.57 10.85 -6.04
C LEU A 307 4.62 9.71 -6.38
N THR A 308 4.02 9.11 -5.36
CA THR A 308 3.25 7.87 -5.50
C THR A 308 2.11 7.77 -4.49
N GLY A 309 1.22 6.81 -4.72
CA GLY A 309 0.25 6.35 -3.73
C GLY A 309 0.90 5.41 -2.72
N ILE A 310 0.51 5.55 -1.47
CA ILE A 310 0.83 4.65 -0.37
C ILE A 310 -0.51 4.07 0.05
N ASP A 311 -0.73 2.82 -0.30
CA ASP A 311 -2.03 2.17 -0.13
C ASP A 311 -2.08 1.41 1.20
N SER A 312 -3.27 1.38 1.82
CA SER A 312 -3.57 0.54 2.98
C SER A 312 -4.58 -0.53 2.55
N PRO A 313 -4.11 -1.66 2.02
CA PRO A 313 -4.99 -2.68 1.46
C PRO A 313 -5.93 -3.31 2.50
N TYR A 314 -5.59 -3.28 3.77
CA TYR A 314 -6.42 -3.83 4.88
C TYR A 314 -7.06 -2.76 5.75
N GLU A 315 -6.95 -1.48 5.37
CA GLU A 315 -7.47 -0.35 6.14
C GLU A 315 -7.02 -0.35 7.61
N SER A 316 -5.80 -0.87 7.84
CA SER A 316 -5.15 -0.92 9.14
C SER A 316 -4.09 0.18 9.25
N ALA A 317 -4.21 1.03 10.28
CA ALA A 317 -3.20 2.05 10.56
C ALA A 317 -1.86 1.44 10.98
N VAL A 318 -1.90 0.33 11.71
CA VAL A 318 -0.68 -0.41 12.12
C VAL A 318 0.05 -0.96 10.92
N ASP A 319 -0.65 -1.67 10.01
CA ASP A 319 -0.06 -2.25 8.82
C ASP A 319 0.47 -1.18 7.87
N PHE A 320 -0.29 -0.10 7.68
CA PHE A 320 0.13 1.05 6.90
C PHE A 320 1.45 1.64 7.42
N LEU A 321 1.55 1.90 8.72
CA LEU A 321 2.76 2.45 9.33
C LEU A 321 3.91 1.44 9.33
N ALA A 322 3.63 0.15 9.54
CA ALA A 322 4.62 -0.91 9.47
C ALA A 322 5.25 -1.06 8.07
N SER A 323 4.56 -0.63 7.00
CA SER A 323 5.12 -0.63 5.64
C SER A 323 6.36 0.27 5.47
N PHE A 324 6.62 1.18 6.41
CA PHE A 324 7.82 2.01 6.49
C PHE A 324 8.93 1.41 7.36
N SER A 325 8.69 0.29 8.03
CA SER A 325 9.71 -0.41 8.82
C SER A 325 10.51 -1.41 7.98
N ASP A 326 11.48 -2.07 8.60
CA ASP A 326 12.26 -3.13 7.97
C ASP A 326 11.32 -4.23 7.43
N GLY A 327 11.52 -4.62 6.18
CA GLY A 327 10.67 -5.60 5.48
C GLY A 327 9.42 -5.01 4.83
N GLY A 328 9.14 -3.73 5.00
CA GLY A 328 8.09 -3.01 4.30
C GLY A 328 8.57 -2.41 2.98
N ILE A 329 7.61 -2.04 2.12
CA ILE A 329 7.90 -1.52 0.77
C ILE A 329 8.62 -0.16 0.80
N PHE A 330 8.36 0.67 1.81
CA PHE A 330 8.96 2.00 1.97
C PHE A 330 10.04 2.02 3.06
N ALA A 331 10.71 0.90 3.28
CA ALA A 331 11.63 0.68 4.39
C ALA A 331 12.50 1.90 4.73
N PHE A 332 12.26 2.48 5.88
CA PHE A 332 13.09 3.52 6.48
C PHE A 332 14.06 2.85 7.45
N SER A 333 15.32 2.77 7.06
CA SER A 333 16.39 2.16 7.87
C SER A 333 16.77 3.06 9.05
N GLY A 334 15.97 3.02 10.10
CA GLY A 334 16.24 3.72 11.36
C GLY A 334 15.87 2.83 12.53
N ASN A 335 16.83 2.46 13.36
CA ASN A 335 16.58 1.62 14.55
C ASN A 335 15.45 2.19 15.43
N GLU A 336 15.38 3.52 15.55
CA GLU A 336 14.37 4.19 16.37
C GLU A 336 12.94 3.97 15.83
N TYR A 337 12.74 4.06 14.51
CA TYR A 337 11.42 3.78 13.92
C TYR A 337 11.04 2.30 14.04
N SER A 338 11.97 1.41 13.75
CA SER A 338 11.76 -0.02 13.92
C SER A 338 11.38 -0.39 15.36
N ASP A 339 11.98 0.29 16.35
CA ASP A 339 11.64 0.12 17.77
C ASP A 339 10.25 0.67 18.12
N ILE A 340 9.82 1.77 17.47
CA ILE A 340 8.45 2.28 17.61
C ILE A 340 7.45 1.25 17.09
N ILE A 341 7.68 0.70 15.89
CA ILE A 341 6.78 -0.30 15.29
C ILE A 341 6.78 -1.60 16.09
N LYS A 342 7.93 -2.08 16.59
CA LYS A 342 7.97 -3.25 17.46
C LYS A 342 7.12 -3.07 18.72
N ARG A 343 7.23 -1.90 19.36
CA ARG A 343 6.40 -1.59 20.53
C ARG A 343 4.93 -1.53 20.17
N LEU A 344 4.59 -0.91 19.03
CA LEU A 344 3.22 -0.81 18.53
C LEU A 344 2.61 -2.19 18.28
N MET A 345 3.38 -3.12 17.73
CA MET A 345 2.92 -4.50 17.48
C MET A 345 2.75 -5.32 18.77
N GLY A 346 3.35 -4.90 19.87
CA GLY A 346 3.26 -5.57 21.17
C GLY A 346 2.27 -4.95 22.15
N VAL A 347 1.37 -4.08 21.70
CA VAL A 347 0.43 -3.35 22.55
C VAL A 347 -0.84 -4.18 22.79
N ASP A 348 -1.32 -4.20 24.04
CA ASP A 348 -2.46 -5.00 24.48
C ASP A 348 -3.78 -4.22 24.54
N THR A 349 -3.75 -2.89 24.44
CA THR A 349 -4.95 -2.05 24.61
C THR A 349 -5.18 -1.13 23.41
N ASP A 350 -6.44 -0.90 23.06
CA ASP A 350 -6.83 -0.03 21.93
C ASP A 350 -6.33 1.40 22.09
N GLY A 351 -6.31 1.94 23.30
CA GLY A 351 -5.83 3.30 23.58
C GLY A 351 -4.31 3.46 23.37
N GLU A 352 -3.53 2.46 23.77
CA GLU A 352 -2.09 2.41 23.53
C GLU A 352 -1.79 2.18 22.04
N LEU A 353 -2.61 1.39 21.35
CA LEU A 353 -2.51 1.17 19.91
C LEU A 353 -2.70 2.49 19.13
N LEU A 354 -3.74 3.25 19.45
CA LEU A 354 -3.99 4.58 18.86
C LEU A 354 -2.82 5.54 19.11
N SER A 355 -2.35 5.62 20.35
CA SER A 355 -1.23 6.52 20.71
C SER A 355 0.09 6.09 20.08
N GLY A 356 0.31 4.80 19.92
CA GLY A 356 1.46 4.21 19.24
C GLY A 356 1.45 4.53 17.74
N CYS A 357 0.31 4.37 17.07
CA CYS A 357 0.14 4.75 15.67
C CYS A 357 0.41 6.26 15.48
N LEU A 358 -0.11 7.11 16.36
CA LEU A 358 0.13 8.54 16.32
C LEU A 358 1.62 8.88 16.50
N THR A 359 2.31 8.18 17.39
CA THR A 359 3.76 8.35 17.59
C THR A 359 4.54 7.96 16.33
N ALA A 360 4.18 6.83 15.69
CA ALA A 360 4.81 6.38 14.46
C ALA A 360 4.55 7.34 13.29
N GLU A 361 3.31 7.79 13.10
CA GLU A 361 2.95 8.78 12.08
C GLU A 361 3.74 10.09 12.25
N ASN A 362 3.76 10.63 13.45
CA ASN A 362 4.49 11.87 13.76
C ASN A 362 6.00 11.72 13.57
N TYR A 363 6.55 10.55 13.84
CA TYR A 363 7.96 10.27 13.60
C TYR A 363 8.29 10.35 12.10
N LEU A 364 7.51 9.70 11.23
CA LEU A 364 7.72 9.73 9.79
C LEU A 364 7.60 11.14 9.22
N LEU A 365 6.57 11.87 9.61
CA LEU A 365 6.33 13.25 9.18
C LEU A 365 7.41 14.21 9.69
N GLY A 366 7.78 14.12 10.97
CA GLY A 366 8.80 14.99 11.59
C GLY A 366 10.23 14.73 11.10
N ASN A 367 10.47 13.52 10.56
CA ASN A 367 11.74 13.18 9.94
C ASN A 367 11.74 13.36 8.41
N ALA A 368 10.66 13.91 7.84
CA ALA A 368 10.50 14.11 6.40
C ALA A 368 10.80 12.84 5.59
N VAL A 369 10.37 11.69 6.08
CA VAL A 369 10.48 10.40 5.35
C VAL A 369 9.54 10.39 4.17
N CYS A 370 8.38 11.01 4.33
CA CYS A 370 7.38 11.24 3.31
C CYS A 370 6.65 12.57 3.54
N TYR A 371 6.00 13.06 2.51
CA TYR A 371 5.19 14.28 2.57
C TYR A 371 3.83 14.02 1.90
N PRO A 372 2.77 13.78 2.68
CA PRO A 372 1.43 13.53 2.15
C PRO A 372 0.86 14.81 1.53
N LEU A 373 0.26 14.67 0.35
CA LEU A 373 -0.38 15.77 -0.38
C LEU A 373 -1.90 15.68 -0.28
N TYR A 374 -2.47 14.53 -0.63
CA TYR A 374 -3.90 14.29 -0.62
C TYR A 374 -4.22 12.80 -0.48
N GLU A 375 -5.44 12.51 -0.08
CA GLU A 375 -5.99 11.16 -0.05
C GLU A 375 -6.63 10.81 -1.40
N ARG A 376 -6.57 9.54 -1.77
CA ARG A 376 -7.30 8.99 -2.91
C ARG A 376 -8.30 7.97 -2.41
N SER A 377 -9.48 8.01 -3.01
CA SER A 377 -10.48 6.97 -2.78
C SER A 377 -10.44 5.94 -3.90
N SER A 378 -10.76 4.71 -3.57
CA SER A 378 -11.15 3.68 -4.53
C SER A 378 -12.64 3.47 -4.44
N ARG A 379 -13.28 3.22 -5.57
CA ARG A 379 -14.71 3.00 -5.67
C ARG A 379 -15.00 1.74 -6.46
N PHE A 380 -15.67 0.80 -5.81
CA PHE A 380 -16.14 -0.42 -6.46
C PHE A 380 -17.63 -0.31 -6.76
N VAL A 381 -18.01 -0.53 -8.00
CA VAL A 381 -19.38 -0.44 -8.47
C VAL A 381 -19.83 -1.76 -9.11
N THR A 382 -21.12 -2.06 -8.99
CA THR A 382 -21.79 -3.13 -9.74
C THR A 382 -22.83 -2.55 -10.68
N SER A 383 -23.11 -3.26 -11.77
CA SER A 383 -24.30 -3.04 -12.57
C SER A 383 -25.55 -3.37 -11.72
N LYS A 384 -26.68 -2.69 -11.96
CA LYS A 384 -27.93 -2.86 -11.19
C LYS A 384 -28.53 -4.26 -11.29
N ASP A 385 -28.19 -5.00 -12.34
CA ASP A 385 -28.58 -6.41 -12.55
C ASP A 385 -27.67 -7.40 -11.82
N VAL A 386 -26.64 -6.92 -11.09
CA VAL A 386 -25.70 -7.75 -10.32
C VAL A 386 -25.90 -7.52 -8.83
N ASP A 387 -26.04 -8.61 -8.08
CA ASP A 387 -26.16 -8.62 -6.62
C ASP A 387 -25.24 -9.67 -6.00
N GLY A 388 -25.09 -9.61 -4.66
CA GLY A 388 -24.30 -10.57 -3.90
C GLY A 388 -22.78 -10.48 -4.12
N VAL A 389 -22.30 -9.33 -4.58
CA VAL A 389 -20.88 -8.98 -4.60
C VAL A 389 -20.60 -8.10 -3.39
N TYR A 390 -19.62 -8.48 -2.60
CA TYR A 390 -19.23 -7.77 -1.39
C TYR A 390 -17.76 -7.39 -1.48
N MET A 391 -17.42 -6.27 -0.92
CA MET A 391 -16.05 -5.82 -0.76
C MET A 391 -15.78 -5.59 0.73
N ASN A 392 -14.71 -6.19 1.24
CA ASN A 392 -14.22 -5.96 2.58
C ASN A 392 -13.06 -4.97 2.52
N GLY A 393 -13.33 -3.74 2.94
CA GLY A 393 -12.36 -2.67 3.18
C GLY A 393 -11.55 -2.24 1.97
N SER A 394 -10.77 -3.09 1.36
CA SER A 394 -9.77 -2.74 0.36
C SER A 394 -10.01 -3.31 -1.03
N GLU A 395 -9.37 -2.73 -2.04
CA GLU A 395 -9.40 -3.15 -3.45
C GLU A 395 -9.03 -4.63 -3.68
N SER A 396 -8.37 -5.26 -2.73
CA SER A 396 -7.87 -6.63 -2.87
C SER A 396 -8.85 -7.71 -2.41
N THR A 397 -9.98 -7.35 -1.79
CA THR A 397 -10.85 -8.33 -1.12
C THR A 397 -12.29 -8.27 -1.63
N VAL A 398 -12.50 -8.56 -2.92
CA VAL A 398 -13.85 -8.68 -3.49
C VAL A 398 -14.34 -10.11 -3.39
N CYS A 399 -15.46 -10.32 -2.72
CA CYS A 399 -16.10 -11.61 -2.58
C CYS A 399 -17.19 -11.81 -3.63
N PHE A 400 -17.02 -12.81 -4.50
CA PHE A 400 -17.96 -13.18 -5.54
C PHE A 400 -18.74 -14.46 -5.23
N ILE A 401 -18.58 -15.07 -4.05
CA ILE A 401 -19.21 -16.37 -3.71
C ILE A 401 -20.72 -16.32 -3.90
N TYR A 402 -21.34 -15.20 -3.55
CA TYR A 402 -22.80 -15.02 -3.59
C TYR A 402 -23.26 -14.25 -4.84
N ALA A 403 -22.34 -13.89 -5.73
CA ALA A 403 -22.67 -13.09 -6.91
C ALA A 403 -23.76 -13.76 -7.77
N LYS A 404 -24.73 -12.97 -8.19
CA LYS A 404 -25.80 -13.33 -9.11
C LYS A 404 -26.01 -12.20 -10.09
N ARG A 405 -26.38 -12.58 -11.30
CA ARG A 405 -26.84 -11.64 -12.30
C ARG A 405 -28.28 -11.98 -12.66
N TYR A 406 -29.11 -10.96 -12.69
CA TYR A 406 -30.52 -11.04 -13.05
C TYR A 406 -30.69 -10.60 -14.51
N ASP A 407 -31.48 -11.35 -15.29
CA ASP A 407 -31.84 -11.01 -16.67
C ASP A 407 -32.85 -9.87 -16.72
#